data_9fecb2cec08cfc3f848dc69d6fcc9bc5
#
_entry.id   9fecb2cec08cfc3f848dc69d6fcc9bc5
#
_cell.length_a   1.000
_cell.length_b   1.000
_cell.length_c   1.000
_cell.angle_alpha   90.00
_cell.angle_beta   90.00
_cell.angle_gamma   90.00
#
_symmetry.space_group_name_H-M   'P 1'
#
loop_
_entity.id
_entity.type
_entity.pdbx_description
1 polymer ?
#
loop_
_entity_poly.entity_id
_entity_poly.type
_entity_poly.pdbx_seq_one_letter_code
_entity_poly.pdbx_strand_id
1 'polypeptide(L)'
;IPNPLRKYFFKIILHTPNSLFIFIQSIINIFFHNKELSLFSEKIKKLSRKIINSKDKKQLYISFLTEWKTEDIQIKPDSVNYSELFNKTKHENKSFTENMMLFDLITYLPNDILTKVDRASMANSLEVRAPFLSKELLDLSFSLPMNNKIKGKKGKIILKKILNNYLPNELIDLPKQGFGIPLGDWINSSLNEWIFDNVNTIKRKKQNFININVLLNNLKIHKE
;
A
#
# COMPACT_ATOMS: atom_id res chain seq x y z
N ILE A 1 -13.61 -10.18 16.09
CA ILE A 1 -14.93 -10.41 15.48
C ILE A 1 -14.85 -11.70 14.67
N PRO A 2 -15.78 -12.68 14.85
CA PRO A 2 -15.84 -13.91 14.07
C PRO A 2 -15.89 -13.64 12.55
N ASN A 3 -15.30 -14.53 11.76
CA ASN A 3 -15.12 -14.31 10.32
C ASN A 3 -16.44 -13.97 9.55
N PRO A 4 -17.59 -14.61 9.79
CA PRO A 4 -18.83 -14.29 9.11
C PRO A 4 -19.39 -12.90 9.48
N LEU A 5 -19.39 -12.53 10.76
CA LEU A 5 -19.86 -11.22 11.23
C LEU A 5 -18.98 -10.08 10.68
N ARG A 6 -17.66 -10.31 10.61
CA ARG A 6 -16.74 -9.35 10.00
C ARG A 6 -17.06 -9.12 8.52
N LYS A 7 -17.27 -10.19 7.76
CA LYS A 7 -17.62 -10.07 6.33
C LYS A 7 -18.96 -9.38 6.12
N TYR A 8 -19.93 -9.66 6.96
CA TYR A 8 -21.26 -9.01 6.90
C TYR A 8 -21.14 -7.51 7.16
N PHE A 9 -20.43 -7.11 8.21
CA PHE A 9 -20.18 -5.70 8.53
C PHE A 9 -19.52 -4.94 7.35
N PHE A 10 -18.47 -5.51 6.76
CA PHE A 10 -17.81 -4.88 5.62
C PHE A 10 -18.66 -4.88 4.34
N LYS A 11 -19.56 -5.85 4.15
CA LYS A 11 -20.57 -5.81 3.08
C LYS A 11 -21.52 -4.62 3.24
N ILE A 12 -22.01 -4.34 4.44
CA ILE A 12 -22.85 -3.17 4.71
C ILE A 12 -22.09 -1.90 4.30
N ILE A 13 -20.86 -1.75 4.71
CA ILE A 13 -20.02 -0.59 4.36
C ILE A 13 -19.90 -0.42 2.83
N LEU A 14 -19.73 -1.50 2.07
CA LEU A 14 -19.63 -1.42 0.62
C LEU A 14 -20.89 -0.93 -0.05
N HIS A 15 -22.06 -1.29 0.47
CA HIS A 15 -23.36 -0.90 -0.09
C HIS A 15 -23.85 0.46 0.45
N THR A 16 -23.13 1.04 1.40
CA THR A 16 -23.48 2.36 1.94
C THR A 16 -23.23 3.44 0.87
N PRO A 17 -24.25 4.26 0.54
CA PRO A 17 -24.11 5.34 -0.43
C PRO A 17 -23.05 6.35 -0.02
N ASN A 18 -22.36 6.95 -1.00
CA ASN A 18 -21.36 7.99 -0.71
C ASN A 18 -21.97 9.20 0.01
N SER A 19 -23.23 9.53 -0.29
CA SER A 19 -23.96 10.61 0.38
C SER A 19 -24.05 10.43 1.90
N LEU A 20 -24.23 9.19 2.39
CA LEU A 20 -24.25 8.92 3.82
C LEU A 20 -22.87 9.08 4.45
N PHE A 21 -21.81 8.70 3.76
CA PHE A 21 -20.44 8.96 4.22
C PHE A 21 -20.14 10.47 4.27
N ILE A 22 -20.57 11.23 3.26
CA ILE A 22 -20.43 12.69 3.23
C ILE A 22 -21.20 13.33 4.38
N PHE A 23 -22.42 12.85 4.67
CA PHE A 23 -23.21 13.33 5.79
C PHE A 23 -22.54 13.04 7.13
N ILE A 24 -22.07 11.82 7.37
CA ILE A 24 -21.30 11.47 8.58
C ILE A 24 -20.03 12.31 8.68
N GLN A 25 -19.35 12.54 7.57
CA GLN A 25 -18.18 13.37 7.48
C GLN A 25 -18.47 14.83 7.84
N SER A 26 -19.58 15.41 7.36
CA SER A 26 -19.96 16.78 7.71
C SER A 26 -20.21 16.94 9.20
N ILE A 27 -20.86 15.96 9.84
CA ILE A 27 -21.04 15.93 11.29
C ILE A 27 -19.69 15.86 12.01
N ILE A 28 -18.80 14.95 11.60
CA ILE A 28 -17.47 14.80 12.22
C ILE A 28 -16.63 16.07 12.02
N ASN A 29 -16.69 16.73 10.85
CA ASN A 29 -15.97 17.97 10.60
C ASN A 29 -16.44 19.13 11.48
N ILE A 30 -17.72 19.20 11.81
CA ILE A 30 -18.25 20.19 12.75
C ILE A 30 -17.59 20.04 14.13
N PHE A 31 -17.34 18.80 14.58
CA PHE A 31 -16.78 18.53 15.91
C PHE A 31 -15.23 18.48 15.92
N PHE A 32 -14.57 18.12 14.83
CA PHE A 32 -13.13 17.78 14.84
C PHE A 32 -12.26 18.60 13.89
N HIS A 33 -12.78 19.53 13.08
CA HIS A 33 -12.03 20.42 12.16
C HIS A 33 -10.98 19.71 11.26
N ASN A 34 -11.21 18.46 10.85
CA ASN A 34 -10.21 17.65 10.15
C ASN A 34 -10.51 17.58 8.64
N LYS A 35 -9.69 18.28 7.82
CA LYS A 35 -9.83 18.36 6.35
C LYS A 35 -9.49 17.05 5.59
N GLU A 36 -8.91 16.04 6.24
CA GLU A 36 -8.46 14.80 5.57
C GLU A 36 -9.56 13.75 5.29
N LEU A 37 -10.82 14.06 5.61
CA LEU A 37 -11.89 13.07 5.52
C LEU A 37 -12.47 12.85 4.12
N SER A 38 -12.16 13.69 3.13
CA SER A 38 -12.72 13.54 1.77
C SER A 38 -12.41 12.18 1.10
N LEU A 39 -11.24 11.62 1.39
CA LEU A 39 -10.82 10.30 0.89
C LEU A 39 -11.17 9.13 1.83
N PHE A 40 -11.86 9.40 2.95
CA PHE A 40 -12.11 8.38 3.97
C PHE A 40 -13.09 7.30 3.48
N SER A 41 -14.14 7.70 2.77
CA SER A 41 -15.14 6.76 2.22
C SER A 41 -14.52 5.80 1.21
N GLU A 42 -13.66 6.29 0.32
CA GLU A 42 -12.98 5.46 -0.67
C GLU A 42 -11.97 4.51 -0.02
N LYS A 43 -11.16 5.03 0.92
CA LYS A 43 -10.20 4.22 1.68
C LYS A 43 -10.89 3.08 2.43
N ILE A 44 -12.02 3.36 3.09
CA ILE A 44 -12.80 2.35 3.81
C ILE A 44 -13.44 1.34 2.85
N LYS A 45 -13.99 1.78 1.73
CA LYS A 45 -14.55 0.88 0.72
C LYS A 45 -13.47 0.00 0.09
N LYS A 46 -12.31 0.56 -0.24
CA LYS A 46 -11.15 -0.21 -0.74
C LYS A 46 -10.71 -1.27 0.26
N LEU A 47 -10.57 -0.89 1.53
CA LEU A 47 -10.23 -1.81 2.62
C LEU A 47 -11.30 -2.91 2.78
N SER A 48 -12.57 -2.53 2.75
CA SER A 48 -13.69 -3.47 2.86
C SER A 48 -13.70 -4.52 1.75
N ARG A 49 -13.45 -4.12 0.49
CA ARG A 49 -13.31 -5.05 -0.65
C ARG A 49 -12.17 -6.04 -0.41
N LYS A 50 -11.00 -5.58 0.04
CA LYS A 50 -9.84 -6.44 0.35
C LYS A 50 -10.17 -7.44 1.46
N ILE A 51 -10.83 -7.01 2.53
CA ILE A 51 -11.21 -7.87 3.66
C ILE A 51 -12.24 -8.93 3.26
N ILE A 52 -13.26 -8.57 2.49
CA ILE A 52 -14.31 -9.51 2.05
C ILE A 52 -13.73 -10.58 1.14
N ASN A 53 -12.85 -10.18 0.21
CA ASN A 53 -12.27 -11.08 -0.77
C ASN A 53 -11.14 -11.96 -0.19
N SER A 54 -10.67 -11.67 1.01
CA SER A 54 -9.60 -12.44 1.63
C SER A 54 -10.15 -13.55 2.53
N LYS A 55 -9.64 -14.78 2.35
CA LYS A 55 -10.01 -15.94 3.18
C LYS A 55 -9.25 -15.93 4.52
N ASP A 56 -8.01 -15.48 4.51
CA ASP A 56 -7.10 -15.49 5.65
C ASP A 56 -6.22 -14.23 5.73
N LYS A 57 -5.38 -14.15 6.77
CA LYS A 57 -4.45 -13.03 6.99
C LYS A 57 -3.43 -12.88 5.87
N LYS A 58 -2.95 -14.00 5.31
CA LYS A 58 -1.97 -14.01 4.21
C LYS A 58 -2.57 -13.41 2.94
N GLN A 59 -3.77 -13.85 2.55
CA GLN A 59 -4.44 -13.30 1.37
C GLN A 59 -4.76 -11.81 1.54
N LEU A 60 -5.16 -11.41 2.75
CA LEU A 60 -5.38 -9.99 3.04
C LEU A 60 -4.09 -9.19 2.88
N TYR A 61 -2.98 -9.67 3.44
CA TYR A 61 -1.68 -9.02 3.30
C TYR A 61 -1.25 -8.92 1.83
N ILE A 62 -1.29 -10.02 1.08
CA ILE A 62 -0.94 -10.04 -0.34
C ILE A 62 -1.83 -9.08 -1.14
N SER A 63 -3.11 -8.96 -0.80
CA SER A 63 -4.02 -8.01 -1.46
C SER A 63 -3.60 -6.54 -1.29
N PHE A 64 -2.79 -6.20 -0.30
CA PHE A 64 -2.19 -4.86 -0.16
C PHE A 64 -0.95 -4.67 -1.02
N LEU A 65 -0.26 -5.74 -1.39
CA LEU A 65 0.91 -5.71 -2.28
C LEU A 65 0.52 -5.69 -3.76
N THR A 66 -0.70 -6.12 -4.09
CA THR A 66 -1.19 -6.24 -5.46
C THR A 66 -2.39 -5.31 -5.67
N GLU A 67 -2.29 -4.38 -6.62
CA GLU A 67 -3.42 -3.51 -6.99
C GLU A 67 -4.30 -4.14 -8.07
N TRP A 68 -3.70 -4.87 -8.99
CA TRP A 68 -4.40 -5.53 -10.10
C TRP A 68 -4.62 -7.00 -9.80
N LYS A 69 -5.75 -7.54 -10.22
CA LYS A 69 -5.97 -8.98 -10.18
C LYS A 69 -5.26 -9.64 -11.36
N THR A 70 -4.76 -10.84 -11.16
CA THR A 70 -4.07 -11.60 -12.21
C THR A 70 -4.94 -11.80 -13.46
N GLU A 71 -6.26 -11.93 -13.29
CA GLU A 71 -7.24 -12.06 -14.38
C GLU A 71 -7.42 -10.77 -15.20
N ASP A 72 -7.12 -9.60 -14.60
CA ASP A 72 -7.23 -8.30 -15.27
C ASP A 72 -5.97 -7.95 -16.07
N ILE A 73 -4.87 -8.65 -15.77
CA ILE A 73 -3.59 -8.47 -16.44
C ILE A 73 -3.29 -9.79 -17.16
N GLN A 74 -3.32 -9.77 -18.48
CA GLN A 74 -2.98 -10.93 -19.31
C GLN A 74 -1.46 -11.13 -19.36
N ILE A 75 -0.85 -11.31 -18.18
CA ILE A 75 0.57 -11.60 -18.06
C ILE A 75 0.77 -13.09 -18.26
N LYS A 76 1.83 -13.43 -18.99
CA LYS A 76 2.26 -14.82 -19.22
C LYS A 76 2.52 -15.56 -17.89
N PRO A 77 2.52 -16.93 -17.91
CA PRO A 77 2.61 -17.78 -16.72
C PRO A 77 3.80 -17.54 -15.79
N ASP A 78 4.83 -16.82 -16.25
CA ASP A 78 6.03 -16.49 -15.46
C ASP A 78 5.81 -15.33 -14.46
N SER A 79 4.58 -14.84 -14.31
CA SER A 79 4.26 -13.85 -13.28
C SER A 79 4.44 -14.42 -11.89
N VAL A 80 5.18 -13.69 -11.04
CA VAL A 80 5.46 -14.10 -9.66
C VAL A 80 4.16 -14.28 -8.88
N ASN A 81 3.88 -15.51 -8.47
CA ASN A 81 2.78 -15.79 -7.57
C ASN A 81 3.19 -15.43 -6.13
N TYR A 82 2.81 -14.23 -5.67
CA TYR A 82 3.12 -13.75 -4.32
C TYR A 82 2.65 -14.69 -3.21
N SER A 83 1.55 -15.43 -3.41
CA SER A 83 1.06 -16.38 -2.40
C SER A 83 1.97 -17.60 -2.28
N GLU A 84 2.47 -18.09 -3.40
CA GLU A 84 3.43 -19.20 -3.45
C GLU A 84 4.79 -18.74 -2.92
N LEU A 85 5.28 -17.57 -3.35
CA LEU A 85 6.53 -16.99 -2.86
C LEU A 85 6.50 -16.80 -1.35
N PHE A 86 5.39 -16.27 -0.79
CA PHE A 86 5.24 -16.12 0.65
C PHE A 86 5.31 -17.47 1.38
N ASN A 87 4.71 -18.52 0.84
CA ASN A 87 4.80 -19.87 1.44
C ASN A 87 6.22 -20.43 1.41
N LYS A 88 6.97 -20.18 0.32
CA LYS A 88 8.38 -20.65 0.20
C LYS A 88 9.33 -19.90 1.12
N THR A 89 9.05 -18.64 1.43
CA THR A 89 9.96 -17.78 2.20
C THR A 89 9.59 -17.67 3.68
N LYS A 90 8.39 -18.09 4.09
CA LYS A 90 7.98 -18.05 5.48
C LYS A 90 8.82 -19.00 6.35
N HIS A 91 9.13 -18.55 7.55
CA HIS A 91 9.72 -19.36 8.60
C HIS A 91 8.66 -19.75 9.63
N GLU A 92 8.50 -21.06 9.90
CA GLU A 92 7.45 -21.56 10.80
C GLU A 92 7.64 -21.11 12.26
N ASN A 93 8.90 -20.95 12.68
CA ASN A 93 9.26 -20.48 14.03
C ASN A 93 9.09 -18.95 14.22
N LYS A 94 8.65 -18.23 13.21
CA LYS A 94 8.43 -16.77 13.24
C LYS A 94 6.94 -16.45 13.25
N SER A 95 6.59 -15.37 13.96
CA SER A 95 5.23 -14.86 13.94
C SER A 95 4.81 -14.42 12.52
N PHE A 96 3.52 -14.30 12.28
CA PHE A 96 3.01 -13.80 11.01
C PHE A 96 3.56 -12.40 10.66
N THR A 97 3.71 -11.52 11.66
CA THR A 97 4.26 -10.17 11.46
C THR A 97 5.73 -10.21 11.05
N GLU A 98 6.54 -11.08 11.67
CA GLU A 98 7.93 -11.25 11.27
C GLU A 98 8.06 -11.80 9.84
N ASN A 99 7.19 -12.74 9.47
CA ASN A 99 7.15 -13.25 8.10
C ASN A 99 6.71 -12.18 7.09
N MET A 100 5.78 -11.28 7.44
CA MET A 100 5.45 -10.12 6.62
C MET A 100 6.66 -9.19 6.43
N MET A 101 7.39 -8.88 7.52
CA MET A 101 8.59 -8.02 7.44
C MET A 101 9.68 -8.65 6.57
N LEU A 102 9.89 -9.96 6.68
CA LEU A 102 10.83 -10.68 5.80
C LEU A 102 10.37 -10.63 4.35
N PHE A 103 9.09 -10.83 4.10
CA PHE A 103 8.54 -10.81 2.75
C PHE A 103 8.64 -9.42 2.12
N ASP A 104 8.37 -8.34 2.87
CA ASP A 104 8.57 -6.97 2.40
C ASP A 104 10.04 -6.69 2.07
N LEU A 105 10.97 -7.23 2.86
CA LEU A 105 12.42 -7.07 2.63
C LEU A 105 12.85 -7.69 1.29
N ILE A 106 12.30 -8.83 0.91
CA ILE A 106 12.71 -9.54 -0.32
C ILE A 106 11.84 -9.18 -1.55
N THR A 107 10.74 -8.50 -1.38
CA THR A 107 9.83 -8.13 -2.47
C THR A 107 9.65 -6.62 -2.62
N TYR A 108 8.98 -5.98 -1.67
CA TYR A 108 8.63 -4.55 -1.74
C TYR A 108 9.87 -3.65 -1.70
N LEU A 109 10.82 -3.94 -0.82
CA LEU A 109 12.01 -3.12 -0.67
C LEU A 109 12.85 -3.07 -1.97
N PRO A 110 13.25 -4.19 -2.59
CA PRO A 110 14.06 -4.14 -3.82
C PRO A 110 13.27 -3.67 -5.04
N ASN A 111 12.02 -4.13 -5.20
CA ASN A 111 11.27 -3.92 -6.44
C ASN A 111 10.55 -2.57 -6.50
N ASP A 112 10.28 -1.92 -5.37
CA ASP A 112 9.63 -0.61 -5.32
C ASP A 112 10.57 0.46 -4.75
N ILE A 113 10.96 0.36 -3.48
CA ILE A 113 11.67 1.42 -2.78
C ILE A 113 13.07 1.64 -3.33
N LEU A 114 13.89 0.59 -3.39
CA LEU A 114 15.27 0.71 -3.87
C LEU A 114 15.33 1.05 -5.36
N THR A 115 14.45 0.47 -6.17
CA THR A 115 14.36 0.78 -7.59
C THR A 115 14.01 2.25 -7.84
N LYS A 116 13.07 2.83 -7.07
CA LYS A 116 12.74 4.25 -7.18
C LYS A 116 13.90 5.15 -6.78
N VAL A 117 14.50 4.85 -5.63
CA VAL A 117 15.61 5.66 -5.10
C VAL A 117 16.78 5.62 -6.06
N ASP A 118 17.16 4.44 -6.52
CA ASP A 118 18.28 4.26 -7.47
C ASP A 118 18.03 5.03 -8.78
N ARG A 119 16.89 4.80 -9.43
CA ARG A 119 16.57 5.46 -10.70
C ARG A 119 16.48 6.97 -10.58
N ALA A 120 15.86 7.48 -9.52
CA ALA A 120 15.72 8.92 -9.31
C ALA A 120 17.07 9.59 -9.00
N SER A 121 17.91 8.97 -8.20
CA SER A 121 19.24 9.50 -7.86
C SER A 121 20.22 9.40 -9.04
N MET A 122 20.23 8.26 -9.73
CA MET A 122 21.12 8.06 -10.88
C MET A 122 20.74 8.94 -12.08
N ALA A 123 19.47 9.30 -12.23
CA ALA A 123 19.05 10.30 -13.23
C ALA A 123 19.69 11.67 -13.00
N ASN A 124 20.16 11.94 -11.78
CA ASN A 124 20.90 13.15 -11.41
C ASN A 124 22.40 12.87 -11.12
N SER A 125 22.92 11.72 -11.54
CA SER A 125 24.30 11.27 -11.31
C SER A 125 24.68 11.22 -9.82
N LEU A 126 23.74 10.91 -8.95
CA LEU A 126 23.94 10.77 -7.50
C LEU A 126 23.93 9.30 -7.09
N GLU A 127 24.97 8.85 -6.42
CA GLU A 127 24.99 7.53 -5.79
C GLU A 127 24.42 7.61 -4.37
N VAL A 128 23.39 6.80 -4.08
CA VAL A 128 22.77 6.73 -2.76
C VAL A 128 23.18 5.45 -2.05
N ARG A 129 23.60 5.56 -0.79
CA ARG A 129 23.88 4.44 0.09
C ARG A 129 22.84 4.39 1.22
N ALA A 130 22.34 3.21 1.53
CA ALA A 130 21.34 2.97 2.57
C ALA A 130 22.01 2.27 3.78
N PRO A 131 22.51 2.99 4.79
CA PRO A 131 23.23 2.39 5.92
C PRO A 131 22.43 1.34 6.67
N PHE A 132 21.10 1.50 6.77
CA PHE A 132 20.21 0.54 7.42
C PHE A 132 20.09 -0.81 6.69
N LEU A 133 20.63 -0.93 5.50
CA LEU A 133 20.64 -2.18 4.72
C LEU A 133 22.01 -2.91 4.81
N SER A 134 22.93 -2.45 5.68
CA SER A 134 24.15 -3.22 5.94
C SER A 134 23.80 -4.58 6.54
N LYS A 135 24.62 -5.58 6.24
CA LYS A 135 24.39 -6.95 6.72
C LYS A 135 24.29 -7.01 8.24
N GLU A 136 25.18 -6.29 8.94
CA GLU A 136 25.25 -6.25 10.41
C GLU A 136 23.95 -5.70 11.02
N LEU A 137 23.40 -4.61 10.43
CA LEU A 137 22.16 -4.03 10.91
C LEU A 137 20.93 -4.88 10.56
N LEU A 138 20.95 -5.57 9.43
CA LEU A 138 19.91 -6.53 9.09
C LEU A 138 19.92 -7.71 10.07
N ASP A 139 21.07 -8.33 10.31
CA ASP A 139 21.23 -9.43 11.26
C ASP A 139 20.79 -9.01 12.66
N LEU A 140 21.25 -7.84 13.15
CA LEU A 140 20.80 -7.26 14.41
C LEU A 140 19.27 -7.06 14.42
N SER A 141 18.74 -6.47 13.36
CA SER A 141 17.30 -6.21 13.28
C SER A 141 16.46 -7.48 13.38
N PHE A 142 16.88 -8.58 12.76
CA PHE A 142 16.19 -9.87 12.84
C PHE A 142 16.39 -10.60 14.17
N SER A 143 17.48 -10.35 14.89
CA SER A 143 17.71 -10.90 16.24
C SER A 143 16.90 -10.20 17.33
N LEU A 144 16.49 -8.94 17.13
CA LEU A 144 15.74 -8.16 18.11
C LEU A 144 14.34 -8.71 18.33
N PRO A 145 13.85 -8.76 19.59
CA PRO A 145 12.46 -9.09 19.90
C PRO A 145 11.49 -8.09 19.27
N MET A 146 10.30 -8.55 18.90
CA MET A 146 9.26 -7.72 18.27
C MET A 146 8.90 -6.48 19.09
N ASN A 147 8.92 -6.55 20.42
CA ASN A 147 8.63 -5.40 21.31
C ASN A 147 9.63 -4.24 21.16
N ASN A 148 10.84 -4.50 20.68
CA ASN A 148 11.83 -3.47 20.35
C ASN A 148 11.60 -2.83 18.99
N LYS A 149 10.82 -3.46 18.13
CA LYS A 149 10.45 -2.99 16.78
C LYS A 149 9.09 -2.29 16.80
N ILE A 150 8.07 -2.97 17.35
CA ILE A 150 6.67 -2.52 17.34
C ILE A 150 6.05 -2.77 18.72
N LYS A 151 5.37 -1.75 19.25
CA LYS A 151 4.58 -1.86 20.49
C LYS A 151 3.22 -1.19 20.28
N GLY A 152 2.17 -2.01 20.19
CA GLY A 152 0.83 -1.53 19.85
C GLY A 152 0.80 -0.89 18.47
N LYS A 153 0.42 0.38 18.36
CA LYS A 153 0.40 1.16 17.12
C LYS A 153 1.72 1.88 16.82
N LYS A 154 2.67 1.87 17.75
CA LYS A 154 3.97 2.56 17.59
C LYS A 154 4.99 1.62 16.98
N GLY A 155 5.61 2.02 15.87
CA GLY A 155 6.74 1.33 15.24
C GLY A 155 8.07 2.00 15.55
N LYS A 156 9.16 1.36 15.10
CA LYS A 156 10.56 1.87 15.22
C LYS A 156 10.97 2.15 16.67
N ILE A 157 10.54 1.33 17.63
CA ILE A 157 10.69 1.61 19.07
C ILE A 157 12.15 1.84 19.47
N ILE A 158 13.04 0.93 19.08
CA ILE A 158 14.47 1.06 19.44
C ILE A 158 15.11 2.30 18.81
N LEU A 159 14.77 2.61 17.55
CA LEU A 159 15.30 3.78 16.86
C LEU A 159 14.83 5.08 17.52
N LYS A 160 13.56 5.16 17.93
CA LYS A 160 13.02 6.30 18.65
C LYS A 160 13.70 6.49 20.01
N LYS A 161 13.97 5.38 20.73
CA LYS A 161 14.72 5.44 21.99
C LYS A 161 16.13 6.00 21.82
N ILE A 162 16.84 5.59 20.77
CA ILE A 162 18.17 6.11 20.47
C ILE A 162 18.08 7.60 20.09
N LEU A 163 17.09 7.95 19.26
CA LEU A 163 16.93 9.31 18.76
C LEU A 163 16.58 10.31 19.86
N ASN A 164 15.90 9.87 20.93
CA ASN A 164 15.59 10.69 22.10
C ASN A 164 16.84 11.22 22.85
N ASN A 165 18.00 10.62 22.63
CA ASN A 165 19.27 11.14 23.17
C ASN A 165 19.80 12.34 22.38
N TYR A 166 19.24 12.61 21.21
CA TYR A 166 19.73 13.64 20.26
C TYR A 166 18.68 14.69 19.94
N LEU A 167 17.39 14.32 19.98
CA LEU A 167 16.28 15.19 19.59
C LEU A 167 15.15 15.16 20.63
N PRO A 168 14.42 16.26 20.81
CA PRO A 168 13.23 16.32 21.65
C PRO A 168 12.09 15.46 21.09
N ASN A 169 11.24 14.95 21.98
CA ASN A 169 10.15 14.03 21.64
C ASN A 169 9.16 14.62 20.62
N GLU A 170 8.94 15.92 20.65
CA GLU A 170 8.03 16.65 19.77
C GLU A 170 8.42 16.49 18.30
N LEU A 171 9.73 16.39 18.01
CA LEU A 171 10.25 16.18 16.65
C LEU A 171 10.22 14.70 16.25
N ILE A 172 10.29 13.78 17.21
CA ILE A 172 10.34 12.33 16.95
C ILE A 172 8.95 11.75 16.68
N ASP A 173 7.94 12.26 17.35
CA ASP A 173 6.55 11.77 17.28
C ASP A 173 5.67 12.56 16.31
N LEU A 174 6.26 13.28 15.36
CA LEU A 174 5.52 13.95 14.28
C LEU A 174 4.66 12.97 13.48
N PRO A 175 3.47 13.41 13.03
CA PRO A 175 2.63 12.63 12.15
C PRO A 175 3.37 12.26 10.86
N LYS A 176 3.23 11.01 10.42
CA LYS A 176 3.79 10.58 9.12
C LYS A 176 3.19 11.42 8.00
N GLN A 177 4.04 12.12 7.26
CA GLN A 177 3.70 12.66 5.95
C GLN A 177 4.24 11.71 4.87
N GLY A 178 3.35 11.23 3.99
CA GLY A 178 3.73 10.49 2.80
C GLY A 178 4.24 11.44 1.71
N PHE A 179 5.15 10.97 0.86
CA PHE A 179 5.52 11.66 -0.38
C PHE A 179 4.39 11.49 -1.41
N GLY A 180 3.19 11.97 -1.08
CA GLY A 180 2.05 11.91 -1.98
C GLY A 180 2.19 12.99 -3.05
N ILE A 181 2.17 12.59 -4.33
CA ILE A 181 1.96 13.50 -5.45
C ILE A 181 0.45 13.58 -5.73
N PRO A 182 -0.07 14.68 -6.24
CA PRO A 182 -1.50 14.83 -6.57
C PRO A 182 -1.83 14.11 -7.90
N LEU A 183 -1.52 12.82 -7.96
CA LEU A 183 -1.68 12.00 -9.17
C LEU A 183 -3.14 11.96 -9.64
N GLY A 184 -4.09 11.93 -8.70
CA GLY A 184 -5.51 11.98 -9.00
C GLY A 184 -5.92 13.24 -9.78
N ASP A 185 -5.47 14.40 -9.30
CA ASP A 185 -5.73 15.67 -9.96
C ASP A 185 -5.06 15.73 -11.34
N TRP A 186 -3.85 15.20 -11.46
CA TRP A 186 -3.14 15.14 -12.73
C TRP A 186 -3.82 14.22 -13.75
N ILE A 187 -4.33 13.06 -13.32
CA ILE A 187 -5.11 12.14 -14.18
C ILE A 187 -6.38 12.83 -14.71
N ASN A 188 -7.02 13.64 -13.87
CA ASN A 188 -8.24 14.35 -14.23
C ASN A 188 -7.99 15.65 -15.03
N SER A 189 -6.75 16.13 -15.08
CA SER A 189 -6.38 17.38 -15.74
C SER A 189 -5.23 17.19 -16.75
N SER A 190 -4.01 17.47 -16.37
CA SER A 190 -2.84 17.56 -17.26
C SER A 190 -2.43 16.22 -17.91
N LEU A 191 -2.69 15.09 -17.28
CA LEU A 191 -2.37 13.76 -17.83
C LEU A 191 -3.54 13.11 -18.56
N ASN A 192 -4.71 13.73 -18.58
CA ASN A 192 -5.92 13.10 -19.12
C ASN A 192 -5.77 12.72 -20.61
N GLU A 193 -5.37 13.67 -21.45
CA GLU A 193 -5.18 13.41 -22.88
C GLU A 193 -4.11 12.34 -23.13
N TRP A 194 -2.97 12.47 -22.45
CA TRP A 194 -1.86 11.51 -22.54
C TRP A 194 -2.31 10.09 -22.19
N ILE A 195 -3.16 9.92 -21.16
CA ILE A 195 -3.69 8.60 -20.78
C ILE A 195 -4.57 8.02 -21.89
N PHE A 196 -5.51 8.81 -22.42
CA PHE A 196 -6.40 8.36 -23.49
C PHE A 196 -5.66 8.03 -24.78
N ASP A 197 -4.64 8.78 -25.14
CA ASP A 197 -3.79 8.49 -26.30
C ASP A 197 -3.03 7.17 -26.15
N ASN A 198 -2.51 6.92 -24.94
CA ASN A 198 -1.85 5.63 -24.66
C ASN A 198 -2.84 4.46 -24.70
N VAL A 199 -4.03 4.60 -24.10
CA VAL A 199 -5.08 3.57 -24.17
C VAL A 199 -5.49 3.28 -25.63
N ASN A 200 -5.66 4.32 -26.45
CA ASN A 200 -5.99 4.17 -27.86
C ASN A 200 -4.85 3.51 -28.66
N THR A 201 -3.60 3.79 -28.29
CA THR A 201 -2.43 3.17 -28.89
C THR A 201 -2.36 1.68 -28.56
N ILE A 202 -2.61 1.30 -27.29
CA ILE A 202 -2.68 -0.11 -26.87
C ILE A 202 -3.78 -0.84 -27.64
N LYS A 203 -4.97 -0.23 -27.81
CA LYS A 203 -6.07 -0.79 -28.62
C LYS A 203 -5.67 -1.00 -30.06
N ARG A 204 -5.10 0.03 -30.71
CA ARG A 204 -4.68 -0.03 -32.13
C ARG A 204 -3.63 -1.10 -32.38
N LYS A 205 -2.65 -1.22 -31.45
CA LYS A 205 -1.57 -2.21 -31.55
C LYS A 205 -2.01 -3.62 -31.14
N LYS A 206 -3.27 -3.81 -30.73
CA LYS A 206 -3.81 -5.10 -30.24
C LYS A 206 -2.92 -5.72 -29.16
N GLN A 207 -2.37 -4.89 -28.28
CA GLN A 207 -1.53 -5.34 -27.17
C GLN A 207 -2.43 -5.91 -26.05
N ASN A 208 -2.35 -7.22 -25.82
CA ASN A 208 -3.26 -7.93 -24.91
C ASN A 208 -2.66 -8.15 -23.50
N PHE A 209 -1.73 -7.31 -23.03
CA PHE A 209 -1.13 -7.47 -21.71
C PHE A 209 -2.00 -6.89 -20.58
N ILE A 210 -2.97 -6.04 -20.89
CA ILE A 210 -3.95 -5.48 -19.94
C ILE A 210 -5.35 -5.62 -20.53
N ASN A 211 -6.33 -5.97 -19.67
CA ASN A 211 -7.74 -5.87 -20.04
C ASN A 211 -8.17 -4.40 -20.11
N ILE A 212 -8.29 -3.89 -21.31
CA ILE A 212 -8.61 -2.47 -21.58
C ILE A 212 -9.95 -2.06 -20.98
N ASN A 213 -10.94 -2.96 -20.95
CA ASN A 213 -12.25 -2.65 -20.37
C ASN A 213 -12.15 -2.39 -18.87
N VAL A 214 -11.31 -3.17 -18.17
CA VAL A 214 -11.03 -2.95 -16.74
C VAL A 214 -10.32 -1.61 -16.53
N LEU A 215 -9.32 -1.30 -17.38
CA LEU A 215 -8.61 -0.02 -17.31
C LEU A 215 -9.56 1.16 -17.51
N LEU A 216 -10.40 1.13 -18.56
CA LEU A 216 -11.36 2.20 -18.83
C LEU A 216 -12.41 2.36 -17.72
N ASN A 217 -12.89 1.25 -17.17
CA ASN A 217 -13.81 1.27 -16.05
C ASN A 217 -13.17 1.91 -14.80
N ASN A 218 -11.91 1.58 -14.52
CA ASN A 218 -11.18 2.19 -13.40
C ASN A 218 -10.96 3.69 -13.61
N LEU A 219 -10.65 4.14 -14.82
CA LEU A 219 -10.53 5.56 -15.15
C LEU A 219 -11.86 6.30 -15.01
N LYS A 220 -12.99 5.65 -15.36
CA LYS A 220 -14.32 6.23 -15.16
C LYS A 220 -14.65 6.40 -13.68
N ILE A 221 -14.46 5.35 -12.89
CA ILE A 221 -14.67 5.39 -11.43
C ILE A 221 -13.79 6.45 -10.76
N HIS A 222 -12.58 6.70 -11.29
CA HIS A 222 -11.67 7.71 -10.74
C HIS A 222 -12.16 9.14 -10.98
N LYS A 223 -12.95 9.37 -12.04
CA LYS A 223 -13.54 10.70 -12.38
C LYS A 223 -14.80 11.01 -11.59
N GLU A 224 -15.52 10.01 -11.09
CA GLU A 224 -16.72 10.12 -10.25
C GLU A 224 -16.33 10.37 -8.78
#